data_d559abf1bbf8ccfa2678d9e43fd89f23
#
_entry.id   d559abf1bbf8ccfa2678d9e43fd89f23
#
_cell.length_a   1.000
_cell.length_b   1.000
_cell.length_c   1.000
_cell.angle_alpha   90.00
_cell.angle_beta   90.00
_cell.angle_gamma   90.00
#
_symmetry.space_group_name_H-M   'P 1'
#
loop_
_entity.id
_entity.type
_entity.pdbx_description
1 polymer ?
#
loop_
_entity_poly.entity_id
_entity_poly.type
_entity_poly.pdbx_seq_one_letter_code
_entity_poly.pdbx_strand_id
1 'polypeptide(L)'
;MKEIPLSHFFPWKKINDDFVTNILCEFADNGAESVVLTDEWGKRLVKEPGFYTTLLGWLRESGMKIFECHGLWSIAYDLNITDRPRRRAMIEEHKLCMEYAADLGCRTYVMHIGEFDCYYKDTTLEEMRRLAVESLEKLIPAAEKLGIIIAIENSFEPSNTPDEVLYFLNYFNTPVLGCCFDTGHANIMAKTPGKDPAKYASYMNVCWKNGVVEEADAFGKLAPHIVTCHLHDNDGYGDAHNLPGTGTIDWKTLIPALKNCPRIVSMQNETSAGAYHVSIAKLCRTFDELMKL
;
A
#
# COMPACT_ATOMS: atom_id res chain seq x y z
N MET A 1 19.47 4.73 -16.01
CA MET A 1 18.63 4.81 -14.79
C MET A 1 18.44 3.41 -14.25
N LYS A 2 18.30 3.24 -12.93
CA LYS A 2 17.99 1.94 -12.34
C LYS A 2 16.59 1.54 -12.80
N GLU A 3 16.45 0.34 -13.34
CA GLU A 3 15.12 -0.21 -13.66
C GLU A 3 14.40 -0.50 -12.33
N ILE A 4 13.23 0.10 -12.14
CA ILE A 4 12.43 -0.08 -10.94
C ILE A 4 11.30 -1.05 -11.31
N PRO A 5 11.23 -2.23 -10.67
CA PRO A 5 10.20 -3.20 -10.97
C PRO A 5 8.81 -2.65 -10.64
N LEU A 6 7.85 -3.00 -11.47
CA LEU A 6 6.43 -2.71 -11.29
C LEU A 6 5.69 -4.01 -10.96
N SER A 7 4.93 -4.01 -9.87
CA SER A 7 4.02 -5.10 -9.50
C SER A 7 2.58 -4.71 -9.75
N HIS A 8 1.78 -5.66 -10.21
CA HIS A 8 0.37 -5.42 -10.51
C HIS A 8 -0.54 -5.97 -9.40
N PHE A 9 -1.35 -5.08 -8.83
CA PHE A 9 -2.42 -5.48 -7.92
C PHE A 9 -3.57 -6.15 -8.68
N PHE A 10 -4.17 -7.17 -8.07
CA PHE A 10 -5.40 -7.78 -8.53
C PHE A 10 -6.26 -8.23 -7.32
N PRO A 11 -7.59 -7.99 -7.32
CA PRO A 11 -8.47 -8.33 -6.19
C PRO A 11 -8.84 -9.82 -6.23
N TRP A 12 -8.14 -10.67 -5.49
CA TRP A 12 -8.31 -12.11 -5.50
C TRP A 12 -9.53 -12.63 -4.73
N LYS A 13 -10.10 -11.82 -3.83
CA LYS A 13 -11.16 -12.25 -2.88
C LYS A 13 -12.36 -12.96 -3.50
N LYS A 14 -12.69 -12.64 -4.74
CA LYS A 14 -13.86 -13.20 -5.45
C LYS A 14 -13.46 -14.18 -6.55
N ILE A 15 -12.20 -14.53 -6.64
CA ILE A 15 -11.66 -15.43 -7.67
C ILE A 15 -11.60 -16.84 -7.09
N ASN A 16 -12.20 -17.79 -7.82
CA ASN A 16 -12.02 -19.22 -7.50
C ASN A 16 -10.57 -19.62 -7.82
N ASP A 17 -9.98 -20.43 -6.97
CA ASP A 17 -8.60 -20.93 -7.10
C ASP A 17 -8.32 -21.58 -8.46
N ASP A 18 -9.30 -22.24 -9.07
CA ASP A 18 -9.19 -22.85 -10.40
C ASP A 18 -8.92 -21.84 -11.54
N PHE A 19 -9.20 -20.56 -11.32
CA PHE A 19 -8.97 -19.51 -12.32
C PHE A 19 -7.72 -18.68 -12.08
N VAL A 20 -7.07 -18.82 -10.93
CA VAL A 20 -5.93 -17.96 -10.55
C VAL A 20 -4.79 -18.08 -11.56
N THR A 21 -4.39 -19.31 -11.93
CA THR A 21 -3.33 -19.51 -12.93
C THR A 21 -3.66 -18.85 -14.27
N ASN A 22 -4.93 -18.95 -14.74
CA ASN A 22 -5.33 -18.34 -16.01
C ASN A 22 -5.18 -16.82 -15.98
N ILE A 23 -5.55 -16.17 -14.87
CA ILE A 23 -5.41 -14.73 -14.67
C ILE A 23 -3.93 -14.33 -14.61
N LEU A 24 -3.11 -15.10 -13.89
CA LEU A 24 -1.66 -14.87 -13.82
C LEU A 24 -1.00 -15.02 -15.20
N CYS A 25 -1.40 -16.02 -16.01
CA CYS A 25 -0.95 -16.18 -17.39
C CYS A 25 -1.38 -14.99 -18.26
N GLU A 26 -2.60 -14.46 -18.09
CA GLU A 26 -3.03 -13.26 -18.81
C GLU A 26 -2.17 -12.04 -18.48
N PHE A 27 -1.73 -11.85 -17.23
CA PHE A 27 -0.75 -10.84 -16.85
C PHE A 27 0.58 -11.06 -17.57
N ALA A 28 1.12 -12.28 -17.53
CA ALA A 28 2.37 -12.64 -18.19
C ALA A 28 2.33 -12.42 -19.70
N ASP A 29 1.24 -12.85 -20.36
CA ASP A 29 1.01 -12.69 -21.82
C ASP A 29 0.93 -11.19 -22.22
N ASN A 30 0.61 -10.31 -21.29
CA ASN A 30 0.58 -8.87 -21.49
C ASN A 30 1.85 -8.15 -20.98
N GLY A 31 2.93 -8.91 -20.74
CA GLY A 31 4.25 -8.37 -20.41
C GLY A 31 4.49 -8.05 -18.93
N ALA A 32 3.56 -8.34 -18.05
CA ALA A 32 3.79 -8.18 -16.62
C ALA A 32 4.76 -9.25 -16.09
N GLU A 33 5.72 -8.86 -15.23
CA GLU A 33 6.66 -9.80 -14.60
C GLU A 33 6.23 -10.19 -13.20
N SER A 34 5.44 -9.35 -12.53
CA SER A 34 5.07 -9.58 -11.13
C SER A 34 3.68 -9.09 -10.79
N VAL A 35 3.10 -9.78 -9.81
CA VAL A 35 1.88 -9.37 -9.11
C VAL A 35 2.20 -9.11 -7.64
N VAL A 36 1.31 -8.38 -6.98
CA VAL A 36 1.39 -8.09 -5.55
C VAL A 36 0.95 -9.29 -4.72
N LEU A 37 1.69 -9.61 -3.66
CA LEU A 37 1.14 -10.41 -2.57
C LEU A 37 0.14 -9.54 -1.82
N THR A 38 -1.15 -9.68 -2.16
CA THR A 38 -2.21 -8.87 -1.55
C THR A 38 -2.51 -9.32 -0.12
N ASP A 39 -3.19 -8.48 0.64
CA ASP A 39 -3.67 -8.79 1.99
C ASP A 39 -4.58 -10.04 2.01
N GLU A 40 -5.32 -10.29 0.94
CA GLU A 40 -6.17 -11.47 0.79
C GLU A 40 -5.35 -12.77 0.76
N TRP A 41 -4.29 -12.82 -0.04
CA TRP A 41 -3.35 -13.94 -0.06
C TRP A 41 -2.52 -14.00 1.22
N GLY A 42 -2.12 -12.86 1.78
CA GLY A 42 -1.45 -12.77 3.07
C GLY A 42 -2.26 -13.40 4.19
N LYS A 43 -3.56 -13.10 4.25
CA LYS A 43 -4.50 -13.71 5.22
C LYS A 43 -4.63 -15.22 5.03
N ARG A 44 -4.66 -15.70 3.80
CA ARG A 44 -4.68 -17.14 3.49
C ARG A 44 -3.38 -17.83 3.91
N LEU A 45 -2.22 -17.22 3.63
CA LEU A 45 -0.92 -17.74 4.08
C LEU A 45 -0.86 -17.91 5.59
N VAL A 46 -1.38 -16.94 6.35
CA VAL A 46 -1.38 -16.99 7.81
C VAL A 46 -2.37 -18.01 8.38
N LYS A 47 -3.49 -18.27 7.68
CA LYS A 47 -4.63 -19.03 8.24
C LYS A 47 -4.86 -20.40 7.63
N GLU A 48 -4.40 -20.63 6.39
CA GLU A 48 -4.70 -21.85 5.64
C GLU A 48 -3.45 -22.72 5.47
N PRO A 49 -3.32 -23.84 6.21
CA PRO A 49 -2.23 -24.79 5.99
C PRO A 49 -2.20 -25.28 4.54
N GLY A 50 -1.03 -25.24 3.93
CA GLY A 50 -0.83 -25.69 2.54
C GLY A 50 -1.06 -24.62 1.46
N PHE A 51 -1.66 -23.47 1.78
CA PHE A 51 -1.85 -22.40 0.79
C PHE A 51 -0.54 -21.89 0.18
N TYR A 52 0.54 -21.84 0.96
CA TYR A 52 1.86 -21.49 0.45
C TYR A 52 2.30 -22.38 -0.72
N THR A 53 2.12 -23.70 -0.61
CA THR A 53 2.44 -24.63 -1.69
C THR A 53 1.57 -24.41 -2.93
N THR A 54 0.30 -24.11 -2.72
CA THR A 54 -0.66 -23.79 -3.80
C THR A 54 -0.21 -22.52 -4.53
N LEU A 55 0.09 -21.46 -3.81
CA LEU A 55 0.56 -20.19 -4.38
C LEU A 55 1.86 -20.36 -5.17
N LEU A 56 2.84 -21.09 -4.64
CA LEU A 56 4.06 -21.42 -5.37
C LEU A 56 3.78 -22.22 -6.66
N GLY A 57 2.77 -23.08 -6.65
CA GLY A 57 2.30 -23.80 -7.84
C GLY A 57 1.84 -22.85 -8.92
N TRP A 58 0.94 -21.92 -8.58
CA TRP A 58 0.41 -20.91 -9.52
C TRP A 58 1.49 -20.01 -10.10
N LEU A 59 2.40 -19.50 -9.25
CA LEU A 59 3.51 -18.65 -9.69
C LEU A 59 4.46 -19.38 -10.64
N ARG A 60 4.81 -20.63 -10.33
CA ARG A 60 5.67 -21.45 -11.19
C ARG A 60 5.01 -21.75 -12.55
N GLU A 61 3.72 -22.06 -12.56
CA GLU A 61 2.98 -22.40 -13.78
C GLU A 61 2.82 -21.19 -14.70
N SER A 62 2.55 -20.02 -14.14
CA SER A 62 2.40 -18.76 -14.90
C SER A 62 3.71 -18.05 -15.22
N GLY A 63 4.82 -18.41 -14.56
CA GLY A 63 6.09 -17.68 -14.65
C GLY A 63 6.11 -16.32 -13.93
N MET A 64 5.02 -15.97 -13.22
CA MET A 64 4.91 -14.72 -12.49
C MET A 64 5.74 -14.73 -11.20
N LYS A 65 6.16 -13.54 -10.77
CA LYS A 65 6.92 -13.31 -9.55
C LYS A 65 6.13 -12.44 -8.56
N ILE A 66 6.61 -12.39 -7.34
CA ILE A 66 6.14 -11.46 -6.31
C ILE A 66 7.35 -10.67 -5.81
N PHE A 67 7.27 -9.32 -5.82
CA PHE A 67 8.33 -8.43 -5.33
C PHE A 67 7.87 -7.55 -4.19
N GLU A 68 6.56 -7.41 -4.02
CA GLU A 68 5.95 -6.55 -3.02
C GLU A 68 4.81 -7.27 -2.32
N CYS A 69 4.64 -6.94 -1.05
CA CYS A 69 3.52 -7.39 -0.25
C CYS A 69 2.74 -6.17 0.25
N HIS A 70 1.44 -6.10 -0.09
CA HIS A 70 0.53 -5.33 0.73
C HIS A 70 0.23 -6.17 1.97
N GLY A 71 0.65 -5.71 3.14
CA GLY A 71 0.50 -6.42 4.39
C GLY A 71 -0.95 -6.69 4.77
N LEU A 72 -1.15 -7.37 5.87
CA LEU A 72 -2.50 -7.65 6.37
C LEU A 72 -3.22 -6.34 6.64
N TRP A 73 -4.41 -6.17 6.08
CA TRP A 73 -5.18 -4.93 6.15
C TRP A 73 -6.58 -5.15 6.71
N SER A 74 -7.04 -4.30 7.48
CA SER A 74 -8.35 -3.94 8.05
C SER A 74 -8.18 -3.43 9.47
N ILE A 75 -9.23 -2.89 10.09
CA ILE A 75 -9.23 -2.47 11.49
C ILE A 75 -8.68 -3.53 12.47
N ALA A 76 -8.74 -4.81 12.11
CA ALA A 76 -8.18 -5.89 12.92
C ALA A 76 -6.65 -6.02 12.82
N TYR A 77 -6.03 -5.31 11.87
CA TYR A 77 -4.60 -5.34 11.58
C TYR A 77 -3.91 -3.99 11.73
N ASP A 78 -4.66 -2.96 12.12
CA ASP A 78 -4.12 -1.63 12.39
C ASP A 78 -3.05 -1.66 13.50
N LEU A 79 -1.96 -0.91 13.29
CA LEU A 79 -0.86 -0.85 14.26
C LEU A 79 -1.28 -0.17 15.57
N ASN A 80 -2.31 0.66 15.54
CA ASN A 80 -2.81 1.47 16.65
C ASN A 80 -4.04 0.89 17.37
N ILE A 81 -4.33 -0.40 17.22
CA ILE A 81 -5.46 -1.07 17.88
C ILE A 81 -5.35 -0.93 19.40
N THR A 82 -6.43 -0.45 20.06
CA THR A 82 -6.49 -0.31 21.51
C THR A 82 -6.72 -1.64 22.25
N ASP A 83 -7.38 -2.61 21.61
CA ASP A 83 -7.58 -3.96 22.15
C ASP A 83 -6.25 -4.69 22.28
N ARG A 84 -5.74 -4.74 23.50
CA ARG A 84 -4.42 -5.33 23.81
C ARG A 84 -4.28 -6.81 23.40
N PRO A 85 -5.25 -7.72 23.65
CA PRO A 85 -5.18 -9.09 23.17
C PRO A 85 -5.14 -9.15 21.64
N ARG A 86 -5.99 -8.40 20.95
CA ARG A 86 -6.01 -8.37 19.48
C ARG A 86 -4.71 -7.82 18.91
N ARG A 87 -4.17 -6.72 19.47
CA ARG A 87 -2.90 -6.14 19.04
C ARG A 87 -1.73 -7.14 19.13
N ARG A 88 -1.67 -7.94 20.20
CA ARG A 88 -0.64 -9.01 20.31
C ARG A 88 -0.78 -10.06 19.21
N ALA A 89 -2.00 -10.51 18.94
CA ALA A 89 -2.24 -11.47 17.87
C ALA A 89 -1.90 -10.88 16.50
N MET A 90 -2.29 -9.64 16.22
CA MET A 90 -2.00 -8.90 15.00
C MET A 90 -0.47 -8.83 14.74
N ILE A 91 0.32 -8.50 15.76
CA ILE A 91 1.79 -8.43 15.63
C ILE A 91 2.36 -9.79 15.19
N GLU A 92 1.93 -10.89 15.79
CA GLU A 92 2.42 -12.23 15.41
C GLU A 92 1.93 -12.65 14.02
N GLU A 93 0.68 -12.29 13.65
CA GLU A 93 0.16 -12.53 12.29
C GLU A 93 0.94 -11.74 11.23
N HIS A 94 1.29 -10.47 11.50
CA HIS A 94 2.15 -9.69 10.60
C HIS A 94 3.56 -10.28 10.49
N LYS A 95 4.18 -10.72 11.58
CA LYS A 95 5.50 -11.39 11.52
C LYS A 95 5.46 -12.63 10.63
N LEU A 96 4.46 -13.49 10.84
CA LEU A 96 4.29 -14.69 10.01
C LEU A 96 4.05 -14.33 8.53
N CYS A 97 3.24 -13.31 8.26
CA CYS A 97 3.02 -12.85 6.89
C CYS A 97 4.31 -12.29 6.25
N MET A 98 5.13 -11.54 7.01
CA MET A 98 6.44 -11.06 6.54
C MET A 98 7.41 -12.22 6.26
N GLU A 99 7.40 -13.32 7.03
CA GLU A 99 8.21 -14.51 6.75
C GLU A 99 7.83 -15.10 5.39
N TYR A 100 6.54 -15.30 5.11
CA TYR A 100 6.08 -15.75 3.80
C TYR A 100 6.41 -14.76 2.68
N ALA A 101 6.25 -13.46 2.92
CA ALA A 101 6.58 -12.43 1.95
C ALA A 101 8.09 -12.46 1.59
N ALA A 102 8.96 -12.59 2.58
CA ALA A 102 10.40 -12.72 2.37
C ALA A 102 10.76 -13.98 1.57
N ASP A 103 10.17 -15.13 1.91
CA ASP A 103 10.38 -16.41 1.20
C ASP A 103 9.91 -16.33 -0.27
N LEU A 104 8.87 -15.54 -0.56
CA LEU A 104 8.38 -15.28 -1.92
C LEU A 104 9.22 -14.27 -2.70
N GLY A 105 10.16 -13.58 -2.04
CA GLY A 105 11.07 -12.63 -2.66
C GLY A 105 10.63 -11.16 -2.54
N CYS A 106 9.63 -10.84 -1.71
CA CYS A 106 9.23 -9.47 -1.45
C CYS A 106 10.36 -8.67 -0.81
N ARG A 107 10.52 -7.43 -1.25
CA ARG A 107 11.47 -6.48 -0.68
C ARG A 107 10.81 -5.49 0.27
N THR A 108 9.52 -5.24 0.05
CA THR A 108 8.71 -4.32 0.82
C THR A 108 7.48 -5.01 1.38
N TYR A 109 7.06 -4.55 2.55
CA TYR A 109 5.87 -4.97 3.25
C TYR A 109 5.09 -3.72 3.64
N VAL A 110 4.04 -3.39 2.88
CA VAL A 110 3.25 -2.18 3.08
C VAL A 110 2.33 -2.34 4.29
N MET A 111 2.24 -1.32 5.12
CA MET A 111 1.38 -1.28 6.30
C MET A 111 0.75 0.10 6.47
N HIS A 112 -0.49 0.11 6.95
CA HIS A 112 -1.14 1.31 7.45
C HIS A 112 -0.87 1.48 8.95
N ILE A 113 -0.81 2.72 9.43
CA ILE A 113 -0.83 2.99 10.89
C ILE A 113 -2.18 2.56 11.44
N GLY A 114 -3.24 2.92 10.72
CA GLY A 114 -4.56 2.40 10.96
C GLY A 114 -5.67 3.41 10.69
N GLU A 115 -6.88 2.88 10.56
CA GLU A 115 -8.13 3.62 10.36
C GLU A 115 -8.86 3.86 11.68
N PHE A 116 -8.18 3.64 12.82
CA PHE A 116 -8.79 3.59 14.14
C PHE A 116 -9.52 4.88 14.51
N ASP A 117 -8.97 6.03 14.13
CA ASP A 117 -9.56 7.34 14.31
C ASP A 117 -10.90 7.52 13.57
N CYS A 118 -11.16 6.76 12.50
CA CYS A 118 -12.46 6.73 11.83
C CYS A 118 -13.52 6.02 12.67
N TYR A 119 -13.15 5.04 13.48
CA TYR A 119 -14.07 4.18 14.24
C TYR A 119 -14.18 4.55 15.73
N TYR A 120 -13.09 5.02 16.35
CA TYR A 120 -12.98 5.24 17.79
C TYR A 120 -12.69 6.71 18.09
N LYS A 121 -13.74 7.52 18.06
CA LYS A 121 -13.67 8.99 18.13
C LYS A 121 -13.10 9.56 19.43
N ASP A 122 -13.04 8.77 20.50
CA ASP A 122 -12.52 9.20 21.81
C ASP A 122 -11.00 8.97 21.95
N THR A 123 -10.38 8.31 20.98
CA THR A 123 -8.93 8.09 20.96
C THR A 123 -8.21 9.34 20.45
N THR A 124 -7.15 9.75 21.13
CA THR A 124 -6.33 10.89 20.72
C THR A 124 -5.24 10.46 19.75
N LEU A 125 -4.77 11.40 18.92
CA LEU A 125 -3.66 11.14 18.00
C LEU A 125 -2.37 10.73 18.76
N GLU A 126 -2.14 11.28 19.95
CA GLU A 126 -1.02 10.89 20.82
C GLU A 126 -1.12 9.42 21.26
N GLU A 127 -2.31 8.97 21.66
CA GLU A 127 -2.54 7.58 22.02
C GLU A 127 -2.34 6.66 20.80
N MET A 128 -2.82 7.03 19.62
CA MET A 128 -2.61 6.27 18.39
C MET A 128 -1.13 6.13 18.05
N ARG A 129 -0.36 7.23 18.14
CA ARG A 129 1.11 7.20 17.96
C ARG A 129 1.77 6.23 18.94
N ARG A 130 1.42 6.33 20.23
CA ARG A 130 1.99 5.45 21.27
C ARG A 130 1.75 3.98 20.96
N LEU A 131 0.52 3.62 20.57
CA LEU A 131 0.16 2.24 20.24
C LEU A 131 0.86 1.72 18.98
N ALA A 132 0.97 2.57 17.95
CA ALA A 132 1.69 2.22 16.73
C ALA A 132 3.20 2.07 16.97
N VAL A 133 3.81 2.93 17.81
CA VAL A 133 5.21 2.78 18.23
C VAL A 133 5.42 1.43 18.91
N GLU A 134 4.59 1.06 19.89
CA GLU A 134 4.67 -0.24 20.58
C GLU A 134 4.56 -1.44 19.62
N SER A 135 3.76 -1.31 18.55
CA SER A 135 3.61 -2.34 17.52
C SER A 135 4.85 -2.41 16.63
N LEU A 136 5.34 -1.27 16.14
CA LEU A 136 6.54 -1.19 15.29
C LEU A 136 7.81 -1.65 16.01
N GLU A 137 7.96 -1.36 17.32
CA GLU A 137 9.07 -1.89 18.14
C GLU A 137 9.16 -3.43 18.10
N LYS A 138 8.03 -4.11 17.87
CA LYS A 138 7.98 -5.58 17.78
C LYS A 138 8.14 -6.11 16.37
N LEU A 139 7.80 -5.30 15.36
CA LEU A 139 7.83 -5.68 13.94
C LEU A 139 9.18 -5.38 13.30
N ILE A 140 9.82 -4.26 13.62
CA ILE A 140 11.11 -3.84 13.05
C ILE A 140 12.20 -4.91 13.20
N PRO A 141 12.42 -5.53 14.38
CA PRO A 141 13.44 -6.59 14.51
C PRO A 141 13.16 -7.83 13.64
N ALA A 142 11.88 -8.15 13.38
CA ALA A 142 11.52 -9.22 12.45
C ALA A 142 11.85 -8.83 11.02
N ALA A 143 11.51 -7.61 10.60
CA ALA A 143 11.84 -7.08 9.29
C ALA A 143 13.36 -7.04 9.03
N GLU A 144 14.16 -6.62 10.02
CA GLU A 144 15.62 -6.62 9.95
C GLU A 144 16.16 -8.03 9.71
N LYS A 145 15.69 -9.01 10.46
CA LYS A 145 16.11 -10.42 10.32
C LYS A 145 15.77 -10.99 8.95
N LEU A 146 14.64 -10.60 8.38
CA LEU A 146 14.14 -11.09 7.10
C LEU A 146 14.72 -10.31 5.90
N GLY A 147 15.36 -9.16 6.13
CA GLY A 147 15.84 -8.29 5.06
C GLY A 147 14.74 -7.61 4.26
N ILE A 148 13.55 -7.45 4.85
CA ILE A 148 12.40 -6.79 4.25
C ILE A 148 12.25 -5.37 4.80
N ILE A 149 11.73 -4.44 4.00
CA ILE A 149 11.50 -3.06 4.43
C ILE A 149 10.01 -2.91 4.73
N ILE A 150 9.66 -2.55 5.97
CA ILE A 150 8.32 -2.10 6.30
C ILE A 150 8.11 -0.73 5.66
N ALA A 151 7.09 -0.59 4.83
CA ALA A 151 6.72 0.64 4.15
C ALA A 151 5.39 1.16 4.73
N ILE A 152 5.46 2.23 5.54
CA ILE A 152 4.26 2.86 6.08
C ILE A 152 3.62 3.69 4.96
N GLU A 153 2.34 3.46 4.72
CA GLU A 153 1.60 4.14 3.67
C GLU A 153 0.99 5.45 4.17
N ASN A 154 1.12 6.52 3.37
CA ASN A 154 0.34 7.73 3.59
C ASN A 154 -1.10 7.52 3.12
N SER A 155 -2.04 7.97 3.92
CA SER A 155 -3.45 7.90 3.59
C SER A 155 -4.19 9.17 4.03
N PHE A 156 -5.49 9.19 3.85
CA PHE A 156 -6.32 10.36 4.13
C PHE A 156 -6.81 10.43 5.60
N GLU A 157 -6.62 9.41 6.41
CA GLU A 157 -6.97 9.44 7.82
C GLU A 157 -5.96 10.28 8.64
N PRO A 158 -6.39 10.90 9.75
CA PRO A 158 -5.52 11.71 10.59
C PRO A 158 -4.24 11.00 11.06
N SER A 159 -4.31 9.70 11.32
CA SER A 159 -3.16 8.89 11.76
C SER A 159 -2.18 8.52 10.63
N ASN A 160 -2.55 8.70 9.37
CA ASN A 160 -1.76 8.30 8.19
C ASN A 160 -1.30 9.49 7.34
N THR A 161 -1.43 10.73 7.84
CA THR A 161 -0.96 11.91 7.12
C THR A 161 0.54 11.86 6.87
N PRO A 162 1.07 12.60 5.88
CA PRO A 162 2.52 12.69 5.66
C PRO A 162 3.33 13.06 6.91
N ASP A 163 2.80 13.94 7.76
CA ASP A 163 3.45 14.33 9.01
C ASP A 163 3.48 13.17 10.03
N GLU A 164 2.42 12.36 10.09
CA GLU A 164 2.38 11.17 10.94
C GLU A 164 3.34 10.09 10.44
N VAL A 165 3.36 9.83 9.14
CA VAL A 165 4.34 8.91 8.53
C VAL A 165 5.75 9.36 8.88
N LEU A 166 6.08 10.65 8.70
CA LEU A 166 7.39 11.21 9.07
C LEU A 166 7.70 11.08 10.56
N TYR A 167 6.69 11.21 11.43
CA TYR A 167 6.88 11.01 12.87
C TYR A 167 7.50 9.63 13.16
N PHE A 168 6.94 8.55 12.59
CA PHE A 168 7.45 7.19 12.80
C PHE A 168 8.81 6.97 12.15
N LEU A 169 9.01 7.46 10.93
CA LEU A 169 10.28 7.36 10.20
C LEU A 169 11.42 8.02 10.97
N ASN A 170 11.17 9.21 11.53
CA ASN A 170 12.16 9.94 12.34
C ASN A 170 12.37 9.31 13.72
N TYR A 171 11.31 8.80 14.35
CA TYR A 171 11.39 8.17 15.67
C TYR A 171 12.30 6.94 15.65
N PHE A 172 12.09 6.05 14.68
CA PHE A 172 12.86 4.81 14.59
C PHE A 172 14.20 4.99 13.87
N ASN A 173 14.27 5.87 12.89
CA ASN A 173 15.47 6.18 12.11
C ASN A 173 16.28 4.93 11.70
N THR A 174 15.61 3.94 11.11
CA THR A 174 16.20 2.66 10.69
C THR A 174 16.06 2.45 9.18
N PRO A 175 17.01 1.78 8.51
CA PRO A 175 16.93 1.50 7.08
C PRO A 175 15.81 0.53 6.71
N VAL A 176 15.29 -0.26 7.64
CA VAL A 176 14.20 -1.22 7.39
C VAL A 176 12.80 -0.63 7.60
N LEU A 177 12.72 0.69 7.81
CA LEU A 177 11.45 1.42 7.81
C LEU A 177 11.50 2.50 6.72
N GLY A 178 10.45 2.57 5.91
CA GLY A 178 10.32 3.54 4.82
C GLY A 178 8.88 3.94 4.60
N CYS A 179 8.63 4.69 3.54
CA CYS A 179 7.31 5.13 3.12
C CYS A 179 6.86 4.38 1.88
N CYS A 180 5.61 3.90 1.88
CA CYS A 180 4.84 3.66 0.66
C CYS A 180 4.13 4.97 0.31
N PHE A 181 4.47 5.57 -0.83
CA PHE A 181 3.81 6.78 -1.28
C PHE A 181 2.59 6.43 -2.12
N ASP A 182 1.41 6.51 -1.53
CA ASP A 182 0.16 6.37 -2.26
C ASP A 182 -0.20 7.69 -2.96
N THR A 183 -0.29 7.62 -4.30
CA THR A 183 -0.50 8.76 -5.18
C THR A 183 -1.92 9.30 -5.12
N GLY A 184 -2.90 8.42 -4.98
CA GLY A 184 -4.31 8.78 -4.88
C GLY A 184 -4.64 9.41 -3.54
N HIS A 185 -4.16 8.84 -2.45
CA HIS A 185 -4.31 9.42 -1.12
C HIS A 185 -3.66 10.80 -1.02
N ALA A 186 -2.45 10.96 -1.57
CA ALA A 186 -1.79 12.25 -1.64
C ALA A 186 -2.60 13.27 -2.47
N ASN A 187 -3.24 12.85 -3.57
CA ASN A 187 -4.09 13.71 -4.40
C ASN A 187 -5.37 14.16 -3.67
N ILE A 188 -6.00 13.24 -2.90
CA ILE A 188 -7.16 13.60 -2.07
C ILE A 188 -6.78 14.65 -1.03
N MET A 189 -5.65 14.47 -0.37
CA MET A 189 -5.18 15.37 0.69
C MET A 189 -4.51 16.64 0.16
N ALA A 190 -4.21 16.73 -1.14
CA ALA A 190 -3.50 17.86 -1.72
C ALA A 190 -4.26 19.17 -1.54
N LYS A 191 -3.56 20.20 -1.06
CA LYS A 191 -4.05 21.58 -1.00
C LYS A 191 -4.06 22.17 -2.42
N THR A 192 -5.23 22.21 -3.04
CA THR A 192 -5.39 22.70 -4.41
C THR A 192 -6.28 23.96 -4.41
N PRO A 193 -5.86 25.07 -5.07
CA PRO A 193 -6.69 26.26 -5.20
C PRO A 193 -8.06 25.94 -5.81
N GLY A 194 -9.14 26.41 -5.15
CA GLY A 194 -10.51 26.21 -5.62
C GLY A 194 -11.13 24.86 -5.28
N LYS A 195 -10.43 24.01 -4.52
CA LYS A 195 -10.99 22.77 -4.00
C LYS A 195 -12.19 23.04 -3.09
N ASP A 196 -13.28 22.32 -3.31
CA ASP A 196 -14.54 22.51 -2.60
C ASP A 196 -14.68 21.39 -1.53
N PRO A 197 -14.56 21.73 -0.23
CA PRO A 197 -14.68 20.74 0.84
C PRO A 197 -16.02 19.99 0.87
N ALA A 198 -17.08 20.55 0.29
CA ALA A 198 -18.39 19.89 0.22
C ALA A 198 -18.42 18.68 -0.73
N LYS A 199 -17.42 18.54 -1.59
CA LYS A 199 -17.30 17.43 -2.54
C LYS A 199 -16.52 16.23 -2.02
N TYR A 200 -15.88 16.34 -0.86
CA TYR A 200 -15.21 15.18 -0.29
C TYR A 200 -16.18 14.02 -0.09
N ALA A 201 -15.70 12.82 -0.37
CA ALA A 201 -16.46 11.60 -0.11
C ALA A 201 -16.89 11.53 1.37
N SER A 202 -18.06 10.96 1.61
CA SER A 202 -18.71 11.00 2.94
C SER A 202 -17.86 10.41 4.07
N TYR A 203 -17.02 9.41 3.76
CA TYR A 203 -16.12 8.81 4.75
C TYR A 203 -15.05 9.77 5.26
N MET A 204 -14.64 10.79 4.48
CA MET A 204 -13.71 11.82 4.95
C MET A 204 -14.25 12.55 6.19
N ASN A 205 -15.57 12.82 6.22
CA ASN A 205 -16.21 13.43 7.37
C ASN A 205 -16.31 12.51 8.59
N VAL A 206 -16.18 11.20 8.40
CA VAL A 206 -16.13 10.22 9.49
C VAL A 206 -14.77 10.29 10.19
N CYS A 207 -13.69 10.40 9.44
CA CYS A 207 -12.32 10.42 9.97
C CYS A 207 -11.95 11.77 10.61
N TRP A 208 -12.39 12.90 10.01
CA TRP A 208 -11.98 14.24 10.40
C TRP A 208 -13.02 14.97 11.26
N LYS A 209 -12.79 15.04 12.57
CA LYS A 209 -13.72 15.68 13.54
C LYS A 209 -13.85 17.19 13.34
N ASN A 210 -12.77 17.85 12.90
CA ASN A 210 -12.68 19.32 12.78
C ASN A 210 -12.52 19.78 11.32
N GLY A 211 -12.95 18.95 10.37
CA GLY A 211 -12.72 19.18 8.94
C GLY A 211 -11.37 18.66 8.47
N VAL A 212 -11.30 18.31 7.19
CA VAL A 212 -10.11 17.75 6.54
C VAL A 212 -8.96 18.76 6.58
N VAL A 213 -7.80 18.32 7.01
CA VAL A 213 -6.56 19.12 6.96
C VAL A 213 -5.81 18.74 5.69
N GLU A 214 -5.76 19.68 4.74
CA GLU A 214 -5.08 19.48 3.47
C GLU A 214 -3.56 19.62 3.62
N GLU A 215 -2.82 18.88 2.80
CA GLU A 215 -1.35 18.87 2.75
C GLU A 215 -0.84 19.66 1.55
N ALA A 216 0.10 20.56 1.78
CA ALA A 216 0.64 21.40 0.73
C ALA A 216 1.71 20.70 -0.13
N ASP A 217 2.48 19.79 0.47
CA ASP A 217 3.62 19.13 -0.19
C ASP A 217 3.88 17.72 0.40
N ALA A 218 2.95 16.81 0.19
CA ALA A 218 3.09 15.42 0.64
C ALA A 218 4.34 14.76 0.00
N PHE A 219 4.53 14.97 -1.31
CA PHE A 219 5.64 14.36 -2.02
C PHE A 219 7.00 14.88 -1.54
N GLY A 220 7.18 16.20 -1.45
CA GLY A 220 8.44 16.78 -1.01
C GLY A 220 8.85 16.35 0.40
N LYS A 221 7.86 16.22 1.31
CA LYS A 221 8.07 15.70 2.66
C LYS A 221 8.54 14.24 2.67
N LEU A 222 7.92 13.39 1.88
CA LEU A 222 8.11 11.93 1.93
C LEU A 222 9.19 11.41 0.98
N ALA A 223 9.55 12.15 -0.08
CA ALA A 223 10.48 11.71 -1.12
C ALA A 223 11.81 11.11 -0.61
N PRO A 224 12.47 11.64 0.44
CA PRO A 224 13.70 11.04 0.97
C PRO A 224 13.50 9.62 1.56
N HIS A 225 12.26 9.26 1.89
CA HIS A 225 11.90 8.05 2.63
C HIS A 225 11.14 7.02 1.78
N ILE A 226 10.72 7.39 0.56
CA ILE A 226 9.93 6.52 -0.31
C ILE A 226 10.74 5.29 -0.71
N VAL A 227 10.23 4.11 -0.38
CA VAL A 227 10.80 2.81 -0.75
C VAL A 227 9.94 2.08 -1.78
N THR A 228 8.63 2.32 -1.77
CA THR A 228 7.68 1.87 -2.78
C THR A 228 6.56 2.91 -2.93
N CYS A 229 5.67 2.72 -3.90
CA CYS A 229 4.51 3.59 -4.08
C CYS A 229 3.33 2.81 -4.66
N HIS A 230 2.12 3.26 -4.33
CA HIS A 230 0.87 2.82 -4.93
C HIS A 230 0.44 3.83 -6.00
N LEU A 231 0.24 3.33 -7.21
CA LEU A 231 -0.06 4.14 -8.38
C LEU A 231 -1.51 3.93 -8.81
N HIS A 232 -2.35 4.89 -8.55
CA HIS A 232 -3.72 4.99 -9.03
C HIS A 232 -4.16 6.45 -9.08
N ASP A 233 -5.23 6.73 -9.79
CA ASP A 233 -5.72 8.09 -10.02
C ASP A 233 -7.07 8.32 -9.35
N ASN A 234 -7.42 9.58 -9.12
CA ASN A 234 -8.73 10.02 -8.67
C ASN A 234 -8.96 11.50 -9.02
N ASP A 235 -10.11 12.02 -8.66
CA ASP A 235 -10.49 13.42 -8.91
C ASP A 235 -10.06 14.40 -7.79
N GLY A 236 -9.37 13.90 -6.77
CA GLY A 236 -8.95 14.67 -5.60
C GLY A 236 -9.98 14.77 -4.48
N TYR A 237 -11.12 14.07 -4.57
CA TYR A 237 -12.18 14.13 -3.57
C TYR A 237 -12.52 12.78 -2.91
N GLY A 238 -12.12 11.69 -3.51
CA GLY A 238 -12.38 10.37 -3.00
C GLY A 238 -11.39 9.33 -3.51
N ASP A 239 -11.26 8.26 -2.76
CA ASP A 239 -10.33 7.18 -3.01
C ASP A 239 -10.88 6.21 -4.06
N ALA A 240 -10.76 6.61 -5.32
CA ALA A 240 -11.42 5.92 -6.43
C ALA A 240 -10.57 4.80 -7.06
N HIS A 241 -9.27 4.75 -6.85
CA HIS A 241 -8.36 3.80 -7.50
C HIS A 241 -8.55 3.68 -9.02
N ASN A 242 -8.69 4.83 -9.68
CA ASN A 242 -8.86 4.92 -11.13
C ASN A 242 -7.55 4.60 -11.88
N LEU A 243 -7.69 4.24 -13.14
CA LEU A 243 -6.56 4.05 -14.04
C LEU A 243 -5.78 5.38 -14.22
N PRO A 244 -4.44 5.38 -14.14
CA PRO A 244 -3.64 6.58 -14.39
C PRO A 244 -4.01 7.34 -15.64
N GLY A 245 -4.11 8.67 -15.53
CA GLY A 245 -4.50 9.58 -16.61
C GLY A 245 -6.02 9.75 -16.79
N THR A 246 -6.84 9.20 -15.89
CA THR A 246 -8.30 9.40 -15.90
C THR A 246 -8.79 10.32 -14.78
N GLY A 247 -7.91 10.74 -13.88
CA GLY A 247 -8.16 11.69 -12.81
C GLY A 247 -7.40 13.00 -12.98
N THR A 248 -6.87 13.54 -11.89
CA THR A 248 -6.25 14.86 -11.84
C THR A 248 -4.76 14.86 -11.56
N ILE A 249 -4.14 13.70 -11.36
CA ILE A 249 -2.71 13.59 -11.04
C ILE A 249 -1.85 13.91 -12.27
N ASP A 250 -0.84 14.77 -12.09
CA ASP A 250 0.14 15.06 -13.14
C ASP A 250 1.24 13.98 -13.19
N TRP A 251 0.93 12.90 -13.88
CA TRP A 251 1.81 11.75 -14.04
C TRP A 251 3.12 12.06 -14.74
N LYS A 252 3.13 13.05 -15.64
CA LYS A 252 4.35 13.46 -16.39
C LYS A 252 5.40 14.07 -15.46
N THR A 253 4.95 14.74 -14.43
CA THR A 253 5.84 15.29 -13.39
C THR A 253 6.13 14.25 -12.30
N LEU A 254 5.12 13.50 -11.88
CA LEU A 254 5.23 12.63 -10.69
C LEU A 254 6.10 11.38 -10.94
N ILE A 255 5.93 10.67 -12.08
CA ILE A 255 6.70 9.44 -12.33
C ILE A 255 8.22 9.67 -12.38
N PRO A 256 8.74 10.68 -13.12
CA PRO A 256 10.17 11.00 -13.05
C PRO A 256 10.65 11.35 -11.64
N ALA A 257 9.83 12.07 -10.86
CA ALA A 257 10.17 12.42 -9.49
C ALA A 257 10.24 11.18 -8.57
N LEU A 258 9.27 10.25 -8.67
CA LEU A 258 9.28 8.98 -7.95
C LEU A 258 10.50 8.13 -8.31
N LYS A 259 10.84 8.01 -9.61
CA LYS A 259 12.03 7.28 -10.06
C LYS A 259 13.34 7.83 -9.50
N ASN A 260 13.39 9.10 -9.19
CA ASN A 260 14.55 9.76 -8.60
C ASN A 260 14.59 9.69 -7.06
N CYS A 261 13.60 9.11 -6.40
CA CYS A 261 13.63 8.93 -4.95
C CYS A 261 14.80 8.02 -4.55
N PRO A 262 15.63 8.44 -3.56
CA PRO A 262 16.92 7.77 -3.28
C PRO A 262 16.76 6.35 -2.76
N ARG A 263 15.62 6.03 -2.15
CA ARG A 263 15.37 4.73 -1.52
C ARG A 263 14.40 3.84 -2.30
N ILE A 264 13.81 4.31 -3.41
CA ILE A 264 12.81 3.55 -4.19
C ILE A 264 13.38 2.20 -4.65
N VAL A 265 12.66 1.12 -4.40
CA VAL A 265 13.04 -0.25 -4.79
C VAL A 265 12.03 -0.90 -5.71
N SER A 266 10.77 -0.47 -5.68
CA SER A 266 9.67 -1.00 -6.49
C SER A 266 8.55 0.03 -6.62
N MET A 267 7.60 -0.25 -7.51
CA MET A 267 6.34 0.48 -7.66
C MET A 267 5.19 -0.52 -7.81
N GLN A 268 4.01 -0.14 -7.38
CA GLN A 268 2.81 -0.98 -7.44
C GLN A 268 1.70 -0.27 -8.23
N ASN A 269 1.11 -0.97 -9.18
CA ASN A 269 -0.21 -0.61 -9.69
C ASN A 269 -1.28 -0.99 -8.67
N GLU A 270 -2.12 -0.04 -8.28
CA GLU A 270 -3.23 -0.29 -7.36
C GLU A 270 -4.60 0.14 -7.93
N THR A 271 -4.74 0.05 -9.24
CA THR A 271 -6.00 0.36 -9.91
C THR A 271 -7.07 -0.69 -9.63
N SER A 272 -8.26 -0.26 -9.25
CA SER A 272 -9.45 -1.12 -9.11
C SER A 272 -10.01 -1.55 -10.47
N ALA A 273 -9.20 -2.28 -11.25
CA ALA A 273 -9.50 -2.64 -12.64
C ALA A 273 -10.86 -3.34 -12.81
N GLY A 274 -11.22 -4.24 -11.90
CA GLY A 274 -12.51 -4.94 -11.93
C GLY A 274 -13.71 -4.02 -11.72
N ALA A 275 -13.60 -3.02 -10.84
CA ALA A 275 -14.66 -2.06 -10.56
C ALA A 275 -14.93 -1.14 -11.77
N TYR A 276 -13.91 -0.84 -12.55
CA TYR A 276 -14.00 0.03 -13.73
C TYR A 276 -14.02 -0.71 -15.05
N HIS A 277 -14.18 -2.02 -15.04
CA HIS A 277 -14.20 -2.86 -16.24
C HIS A 277 -12.96 -2.69 -17.15
N VAL A 278 -11.80 -2.51 -16.52
CA VAL A 278 -10.51 -2.42 -17.21
C VAL A 278 -9.96 -3.83 -17.40
N SER A 279 -9.68 -4.22 -18.65
CA SER A 279 -9.04 -5.51 -18.92
C SER A 279 -7.58 -5.52 -18.48
N ILE A 280 -7.03 -6.69 -18.16
CA ILE A 280 -5.62 -6.87 -17.80
C ILE A 280 -4.72 -6.32 -18.92
N ALA A 281 -5.04 -6.59 -20.19
CA ALA A 281 -4.31 -6.06 -21.34
C ALA A 281 -4.26 -4.51 -21.39
N LYS A 282 -5.37 -3.84 -21.04
CA LYS A 282 -5.39 -2.37 -20.98
C LYS A 282 -4.60 -1.88 -19.76
N LEU A 283 -4.76 -2.56 -18.63
CA LEU A 283 -4.04 -2.22 -17.39
C LEU A 283 -2.53 -2.27 -17.62
N CYS A 284 -1.99 -3.42 -18.06
CA CYS A 284 -0.57 -3.60 -18.34
C CYS A 284 -0.05 -2.54 -19.34
N ARG A 285 -0.74 -2.36 -20.44
CA ARG A 285 -0.33 -1.36 -21.47
C ARG A 285 -0.29 0.06 -20.90
N THR A 286 -1.28 0.46 -20.08
CA THR A 286 -1.28 1.80 -19.46
C THR A 286 -0.09 2.00 -18.54
N PHE A 287 0.23 1.00 -17.73
CA PHE A 287 1.38 1.08 -16.82
C PHE A 287 2.72 0.97 -17.56
N ASP A 288 2.81 0.20 -18.64
CA ASP A 288 3.99 0.19 -19.51
C ASP A 288 4.27 1.58 -20.14
N GLU A 289 3.21 2.28 -20.56
CA GLU A 289 3.33 3.65 -21.07
C GLU A 289 3.70 4.64 -19.95
N LEU A 290 3.08 4.50 -18.78
CA LEU A 290 3.39 5.31 -17.61
C LEU A 290 4.85 5.17 -17.18
N MET A 291 5.35 3.94 -17.17
CA MET A 291 6.73 3.65 -16.78
C MET A 291 7.78 4.09 -17.80
N LYS A 292 7.39 4.59 -18.97
CA LYS A 292 8.32 5.21 -19.94
C LYS A 292 8.54 6.71 -19.71
N LEU A 293 7.71 7.35 -18.85
CA LEU A 293 7.92 8.73 -18.42
C LEU A 293 9.14 8.83 -17.51
#